data_b9d8f6ad23fc18faf9fa2623f10054a5
#
_entry.id   b9d8f6ad23fc18faf9fa2623f10054a5
#
_cell.length_a   1.000
_cell.length_b   1.000
_cell.length_c   1.000
_cell.angle_alpha   90.00
_cell.angle_beta   90.00
_cell.angle_gamma   90.00
#
_symmetry.space_group_name_H-M   'P 1'
#
loop_
_entity.id
_entity.type
_entity.pdbx_description
1 polymer ?
#
loop_
_entity_poly.entity_id
_entity_poly.type
_entity_poly.pdbx_seq_one_letter_code
_entity_poly.pdbx_strand_id
1 'polypeptide(L)'
;MTSFVNKFPFLVLALLLLCACCRGEMEINGMSLIVLCQQAADNTWQVGSKRLLDDPYNPGTFAWEISYALRSFVDLYNLTGNRIWLDRAISWSDHLLNYSDVNGDGEPAWGNYNETWGTDSYEFVEFTVHDGVISVPLLELVQLIRGRAELLLNETLKQKADAYLGLVKRVVDRHHAYWTDVTVDSGYYWNDPTSDELVIVNRFAALGVAEFLLSDILQDPAYLDKPERMARLIKENLRYDERDDCYVWSYQIGQAGAEDVSHGSIDLEFMIRAYEHSLVFNETDMGRLVNTYQRRIWQGIDMFKSGIALAMRVDGTVDPNEDYTRLAHKWPLLCLYEPRILQQHRMALEVFFRKFFPKDRVMAETLSLMVRMENALQGMGIDPDFLTAFLPKEVVVEIDELNATVTSAEEVGGLVGDLRGLTDDLYVTYVERMAMNISSLLETIWQATLVAHKARAEAYLMAAQEAIWAAKRAGIDTSRHELFLQRAMLSMDQGLYDSVVSLCAYPISLREQLDEGLTIAVLVVVSVPLIYRWTGGGPRPGAG
;
A
#
# COMPACT_ATOMS: atom_id res chain seq x y z
N MET A 1 -25.87 -27.52 -41.61
CA MET A 1 -25.92 -26.56 -40.46
C MET A 1 -26.19 -27.20 -39.12
N THR A 2 -26.16 -28.51 -38.96
CA THR A 2 -26.53 -29.24 -37.71
C THR A 2 -25.35 -29.83 -36.94
N SER A 3 -24.10 -29.56 -37.36
CA SER A 3 -22.89 -30.14 -36.70
C SER A 3 -22.14 -29.15 -35.77
N PHE A 4 -22.52 -27.87 -35.76
CA PHE A 4 -21.82 -26.84 -34.99
C PHE A 4 -22.43 -26.60 -33.57
N VAL A 5 -23.72 -26.89 -33.40
CA VAL A 5 -24.46 -26.62 -32.16
C VAL A 5 -24.10 -27.59 -31.02
N ASN A 6 -23.63 -28.80 -31.32
CA ASN A 6 -23.31 -29.82 -30.33
C ASN A 6 -21.88 -29.75 -29.77
N LYS A 7 -21.01 -28.87 -30.29
CA LYS A 7 -19.65 -28.69 -29.75
C LYS A 7 -19.49 -27.51 -28.78
N PHE A 8 -20.50 -26.64 -28.72
CA PHE A 8 -20.49 -25.46 -27.87
C PHE A 8 -20.44 -25.77 -26.35
N PRO A 9 -21.23 -26.72 -25.82
CA PRO A 9 -21.16 -27.05 -24.39
C PRO A 9 -19.83 -27.71 -23.99
N PHE A 10 -19.18 -28.46 -24.88
CA PHE A 10 -17.86 -29.05 -24.61
C PHE A 10 -16.73 -28.01 -24.60
N LEU A 11 -16.83 -26.97 -25.45
CA LEU A 11 -15.85 -25.88 -25.48
C LEU A 11 -15.97 -24.97 -24.26
N VAL A 12 -17.22 -24.71 -23.82
CA VAL A 12 -17.48 -23.95 -22.59
C VAL A 12 -17.04 -24.75 -21.35
N LEU A 13 -17.30 -26.06 -21.32
CA LEU A 13 -16.85 -26.93 -20.22
C LEU A 13 -15.31 -27.09 -20.21
N ALA A 14 -14.67 -27.17 -21.39
CA ALA A 14 -13.21 -27.19 -21.50
C ALA A 14 -12.57 -25.84 -21.12
N LEU A 15 -13.20 -24.71 -21.46
CA LEU A 15 -12.79 -23.38 -21.00
C LEU A 15 -12.99 -23.20 -19.49
N LEU A 16 -14.12 -23.68 -18.93
CA LEU A 16 -14.35 -23.67 -17.49
C LEU A 16 -13.39 -24.61 -16.73
N LEU A 17 -13.03 -25.75 -17.31
CA LEU A 17 -12.03 -26.66 -16.75
C LEU A 17 -10.59 -26.11 -16.88
N LEU A 18 -10.28 -25.40 -17.95
CA LEU A 18 -9.02 -24.66 -18.11
C LEU A 18 -8.93 -23.48 -17.13
N CYS A 19 -10.02 -22.74 -16.92
CA CYS A 19 -10.09 -21.72 -15.86
C CYS A 19 -9.99 -22.30 -14.45
N ALA A 20 -10.52 -23.52 -14.22
CA ALA A 20 -10.40 -24.18 -12.91
C ALA A 20 -9.00 -24.77 -12.64
N CYS A 21 -8.18 -24.97 -13.70
CA CYS A 21 -6.80 -25.45 -13.58
C CYS A 21 -5.76 -24.31 -13.49
N CYS A 22 -6.14 -23.08 -13.85
CA CYS A 22 -5.31 -21.90 -13.70
C CYS A 22 -5.77 -21.09 -12.49
N ARG A 23 -5.67 -21.67 -11.28
CA ARG A 23 -5.60 -20.85 -10.06
C ARG A 23 -4.23 -20.22 -10.05
N GLY A 24 -4.10 -19.04 -10.68
CA GLY A 24 -2.91 -18.25 -10.59
C GLY A 24 -2.74 -17.78 -9.15
N GLU A 25 -1.59 -18.04 -8.54
CA GLU A 25 -1.19 -17.33 -7.32
C GLU A 25 -0.95 -15.87 -7.69
N MET A 26 -1.36 -14.95 -6.82
CA MET A 26 -1.05 -13.54 -7.00
C MET A 26 0.46 -13.33 -7.09
N GLU A 27 0.91 -12.61 -8.09
CA GLU A 27 2.32 -12.32 -8.33
C GLU A 27 2.61 -10.82 -8.23
N ILE A 28 3.82 -10.51 -7.78
CA ILE A 28 4.44 -9.18 -7.88
C ILE A 28 5.78 -9.37 -8.60
N ASN A 29 5.98 -8.67 -9.70
CA ASN A 29 7.17 -8.79 -10.53
C ASN A 29 7.50 -10.24 -10.93
N GLY A 30 6.49 -11.06 -11.23
CA GLY A 30 6.64 -12.47 -11.63
C GLY A 30 7.02 -13.43 -10.50
N MET A 31 6.88 -13.01 -9.23
CA MET A 31 7.06 -13.88 -8.05
C MET A 31 5.76 -13.94 -7.27
N SER A 32 5.35 -15.14 -6.84
CA SER A 32 4.15 -15.28 -6.02
C SER A 32 4.29 -14.55 -4.68
N LEU A 33 3.18 -14.03 -4.16
CA LEU A 33 3.15 -13.31 -2.88
C LEU A 33 3.76 -14.13 -1.74
N ILE A 34 3.51 -15.45 -1.71
CA ILE A 34 4.05 -16.33 -0.66
C ILE A 34 5.58 -16.40 -0.71
N VAL A 35 6.18 -16.45 -1.92
CA VAL A 35 7.64 -16.47 -2.09
C VAL A 35 8.24 -15.15 -1.64
N LEU A 36 7.65 -14.02 -2.02
CA LEU A 36 8.08 -12.69 -1.58
C LEU A 36 7.97 -12.53 -0.06
N CYS A 37 6.86 -13.02 0.52
CA CYS A 37 6.66 -13.01 1.96
C CYS A 37 7.75 -13.80 2.69
N GLN A 38 8.07 -15.02 2.21
CA GLN A 38 9.13 -15.85 2.78
C GLN A 38 10.50 -15.15 2.72
N GLN A 39 10.83 -14.52 1.59
CA GLN A 39 12.07 -13.77 1.44
C GLN A 39 12.14 -12.56 2.38
N ALA A 40 11.06 -11.79 2.50
CA ALA A 40 10.98 -10.65 3.41
C ALA A 40 11.12 -11.11 4.88
N ALA A 41 10.44 -12.18 5.24
CA ALA A 41 10.50 -12.77 6.58
C ALA A 41 11.89 -13.35 6.91
N ASP A 42 12.56 -14.02 5.95
CA ASP A 42 13.94 -14.49 6.12
C ASP A 42 14.92 -13.34 6.34
N ASN A 43 14.81 -12.29 5.54
CA ASN A 43 15.65 -11.09 5.68
C ASN A 43 15.44 -10.44 7.06
N THR A 44 14.18 -10.33 7.48
CA THR A 44 13.83 -9.74 8.77
C THR A 44 14.34 -10.59 9.93
N TRP A 45 14.28 -11.92 9.83
CA TRP A 45 14.89 -12.82 10.82
C TRP A 45 16.39 -12.58 10.96
N GLN A 46 17.11 -12.47 9.85
CA GLN A 46 18.58 -12.28 9.87
C GLN A 46 18.98 -10.93 10.47
N VAL A 47 18.25 -9.86 10.16
CA VAL A 47 18.54 -8.51 10.66
C VAL A 47 18.03 -8.34 12.08
N GLY A 48 16.81 -8.77 12.37
CA GLY A 48 16.15 -8.60 13.67
C GLY A 48 16.84 -9.39 14.77
N SER A 49 17.30 -10.62 14.48
CA SER A 49 18.02 -11.43 15.47
C SER A 49 19.31 -10.77 15.97
N LYS A 50 19.98 -9.98 15.14
CA LYS A 50 21.15 -9.20 15.56
C LYS A 50 20.75 -8.03 16.48
N ARG A 51 19.68 -7.30 16.13
CA ARG A 51 19.23 -6.14 16.89
C ARG A 51 18.63 -6.49 18.25
N LEU A 52 17.93 -7.63 18.34
CA LEU A 52 17.44 -8.15 19.61
C LEU A 52 18.59 -8.38 20.62
N LEU A 53 19.78 -8.73 20.11
CA LEU A 53 20.97 -8.95 20.94
C LEU A 53 21.70 -7.64 21.27
N ASP A 54 21.53 -6.61 20.41
CA ASP A 54 22.31 -5.37 20.49
C ASP A 54 21.67 -4.31 21.40
N ASP A 55 20.35 -4.32 21.62
CA ASP A 55 19.66 -3.35 22.48
C ASP A 55 18.62 -3.98 23.42
N PRO A 56 19.08 -4.71 24.44
CA PRO A 56 18.18 -5.34 25.42
C PRO A 56 17.50 -4.35 26.38
N TYR A 57 17.95 -3.09 26.40
CA TYR A 57 17.46 -2.09 27.36
C TYR A 57 16.28 -1.24 26.85
N ASN A 58 15.96 -1.34 25.57
CA ASN A 58 14.85 -0.60 24.96
C ASN A 58 13.85 -1.54 24.26
N PRO A 59 13.17 -2.41 25.02
CA PRO A 59 12.26 -3.40 24.44
C PRO A 59 11.06 -2.80 23.72
N GLY A 60 10.70 -1.55 23.99
CA GLY A 60 9.65 -0.84 23.25
C GLY A 60 9.96 -0.64 21.78
N THR A 61 11.25 -0.62 21.36
CA THR A 61 11.61 -0.61 19.94
C THR A 61 11.17 -1.89 19.22
N PHE A 62 10.97 -2.99 19.95
CA PHE A 62 10.49 -4.26 19.39
C PHE A 62 9.07 -4.15 18.83
N ALA A 63 8.26 -3.19 19.32
CA ALA A 63 6.92 -2.93 18.80
C ALA A 63 6.93 -2.66 17.30
N TRP A 64 7.86 -1.82 16.85
CA TRP A 64 7.91 -1.35 15.47
C TRP A 64 8.81 -2.19 14.57
N GLU A 65 9.48 -3.16 15.09
CA GLU A 65 10.45 -3.94 14.35
C GLU A 65 10.20 -5.44 14.40
N ILE A 66 9.91 -5.96 15.58
CA ILE A 66 9.84 -7.40 15.84
C ILE A 66 8.41 -7.90 15.76
N SER A 67 7.45 -7.13 16.28
CA SER A 67 6.04 -7.53 16.27
C SER A 67 5.49 -7.77 14.86
N TYR A 68 5.83 -6.92 13.90
CA TYR A 68 5.43 -7.08 12.50
C TYR A 68 5.96 -8.39 11.90
N ALA A 69 7.25 -8.67 12.14
CA ALA A 69 7.85 -9.89 11.63
C ALA A 69 7.37 -11.14 12.39
N LEU A 70 7.14 -11.04 13.70
CA LEU A 70 6.57 -12.12 14.48
C LEU A 70 5.20 -12.53 13.92
N ARG A 71 4.37 -11.54 13.58
CA ARG A 71 3.08 -11.78 12.94
C ARG A 71 3.23 -12.49 11.60
N SER A 72 4.19 -12.08 10.77
CA SER A 72 4.46 -12.75 9.50
C SER A 72 4.92 -14.20 9.68
N PHE A 73 5.68 -14.54 10.73
CA PHE A 73 6.06 -15.93 11.01
C PHE A 73 4.86 -16.79 11.41
N VAL A 74 3.94 -16.23 12.22
CA VAL A 74 2.69 -16.90 12.60
C VAL A 74 1.84 -17.19 11.36
N ASP A 75 1.64 -16.18 10.53
CA ASP A 75 0.91 -16.31 9.27
C ASP A 75 1.58 -17.34 8.34
N LEU A 76 2.89 -17.25 8.11
CA LEU A 76 3.63 -18.17 7.25
C LEU A 76 3.56 -19.62 7.72
N TYR A 77 3.62 -19.87 9.03
CA TYR A 77 3.40 -21.21 9.54
C TYR A 77 1.97 -21.68 9.29
N ASN A 78 1.00 -20.81 9.52
CA ASN A 78 -0.41 -21.14 9.28
C ASN A 78 -0.69 -21.47 7.81
N LEU A 79 -0.06 -20.76 6.89
CA LEU A 79 -0.22 -20.91 5.45
C LEU A 79 0.53 -22.11 4.87
N THR A 80 1.75 -22.38 5.36
CA THR A 80 2.66 -23.35 4.73
C THR A 80 2.86 -24.65 5.53
N GLY A 81 2.54 -24.64 6.84
CA GLY A 81 2.89 -25.73 7.76
C GLY A 81 4.40 -25.89 7.99
N ASN A 82 5.25 -25.03 7.42
CA ASN A 82 6.70 -25.15 7.54
C ASN A 82 7.17 -24.77 8.94
N ARG A 83 7.67 -25.76 9.67
CA ARG A 83 8.08 -25.69 11.06
C ARG A 83 9.09 -24.58 11.36
N ILE A 84 9.92 -24.19 10.41
CA ILE A 84 10.92 -23.14 10.61
C ILE A 84 10.28 -21.80 11.04
N TRP A 85 9.08 -21.49 10.53
CA TRP A 85 8.36 -20.26 10.88
C TRP A 85 7.84 -20.31 12.31
N LEU A 86 7.29 -21.44 12.74
CA LEU A 86 6.86 -21.62 14.12
C LEU A 86 8.04 -21.54 15.10
N ASP A 87 9.18 -22.15 14.77
CA ASP A 87 10.35 -22.13 15.63
C ASP A 87 10.93 -20.70 15.77
N ARG A 88 10.89 -19.92 14.69
CA ARG A 88 11.25 -18.48 14.72
C ARG A 88 10.26 -17.66 15.55
N ALA A 89 8.97 -17.88 15.36
CA ALA A 89 7.93 -17.20 16.14
C ALA A 89 8.11 -17.48 17.65
N ILE A 90 8.33 -18.72 18.03
CA ILE A 90 8.60 -19.11 19.41
C ILE A 90 9.88 -18.46 19.95
N SER A 91 10.97 -18.49 19.18
CA SER A 91 12.25 -17.91 19.59
C SER A 91 12.13 -16.42 19.91
N TRP A 92 11.41 -15.68 19.08
CA TRP A 92 11.21 -14.25 19.32
C TRP A 92 10.19 -13.98 20.44
N SER A 93 9.17 -14.82 20.57
CA SER A 93 8.21 -14.72 21.70
C SER A 93 8.87 -15.00 23.05
N ASP A 94 9.78 -15.98 23.13
CA ASP A 94 10.59 -16.24 24.31
C ASP A 94 11.47 -15.04 24.68
N HIS A 95 12.03 -14.37 23.65
CA HIS A 95 12.81 -13.15 23.86
C HIS A 95 11.96 -12.01 24.41
N LEU A 96 10.78 -11.75 23.81
CA LEU A 96 9.83 -10.75 24.29
C LEU A 96 9.39 -11.04 25.74
N LEU A 97 9.17 -12.31 26.08
CA LEU A 97 8.86 -12.73 27.45
C LEU A 97 9.98 -12.37 28.43
N ASN A 98 11.25 -12.63 28.05
CA ASN A 98 12.41 -12.39 28.91
C ASN A 98 12.72 -10.89 29.13
N TYR A 99 12.27 -10.03 28.22
CA TYR A 99 12.50 -8.58 28.26
C TYR A 99 11.22 -7.78 28.54
N SER A 100 10.22 -8.39 29.15
CA SER A 100 8.96 -7.72 29.49
C SER A 100 8.99 -6.97 30.83
N ASP A 101 10.09 -7.02 31.58
CA ASP A 101 10.26 -6.34 32.87
C ASP A 101 11.72 -5.88 33.01
N VAL A 102 12.14 -5.00 32.09
CA VAL A 102 13.52 -4.50 32.02
C VAL A 102 13.83 -3.53 33.15
N ASN A 103 12.83 -2.77 33.61
CA ASN A 103 12.95 -1.83 34.75
C ASN A 103 12.98 -2.54 36.10
N GLY A 104 12.60 -3.82 36.16
CA GLY A 104 12.69 -4.66 37.39
C GLY A 104 11.66 -4.30 38.45
N ASP A 105 10.54 -3.69 38.09
CA ASP A 105 9.47 -3.33 39.04
C ASP A 105 8.50 -4.51 39.32
N GLY A 106 8.64 -5.61 38.59
CA GLY A 106 7.80 -6.81 38.69
C GLY A 106 6.52 -6.77 37.89
N GLU A 107 6.26 -5.65 37.19
CA GLU A 107 5.09 -5.47 36.33
C GLU A 107 5.51 -5.51 34.85
N PRO A 108 4.96 -6.41 34.07
CA PRO A 108 5.42 -6.58 32.68
C PRO A 108 4.95 -5.45 31.78
N ALA A 109 5.89 -4.89 31.01
CA ALA A 109 5.66 -3.92 29.95
C ALA A 109 6.88 -3.84 29.02
N TRP A 110 6.69 -3.30 27.82
CA TRP A 110 7.76 -3.06 26.85
C TRP A 110 7.96 -1.56 26.64
N GLY A 111 8.73 -0.94 27.51
CA GLY A 111 9.07 0.48 27.45
C GLY A 111 10.50 0.73 26.99
N ASN A 112 10.91 1.98 27.03
CA ASN A 112 12.25 2.44 26.68
C ASN A 112 12.84 3.33 27.78
N TYR A 113 14.17 3.26 27.96
CA TYR A 113 14.93 4.21 28.81
C TYR A 113 15.35 5.47 28.05
N ASN A 114 15.30 5.45 26.72
CA ASN A 114 15.73 6.58 25.92
C ASN A 114 14.54 7.36 25.41
N GLU A 115 14.80 8.64 25.21
CA GLU A 115 13.92 9.59 24.59
C GLU A 115 13.31 9.01 23.30
N THR A 116 12.05 8.66 23.38
CA THR A 116 11.22 8.39 22.23
C THR A 116 10.04 9.34 22.30
N TRP A 117 9.85 10.16 21.25
CA TRP A 117 8.72 11.07 21.12
C TRP A 117 8.62 12.23 22.14
N GLY A 118 9.79 12.80 22.51
CA GLY A 118 9.83 14.11 23.19
C GLY A 118 9.80 14.08 24.70
N THR A 119 10.11 12.94 25.30
CA THR A 119 10.37 12.89 26.76
C THR A 119 11.86 13.09 27.01
N ASP A 120 12.25 14.17 27.71
CA ASP A 120 13.64 14.47 28.12
C ASP A 120 14.10 13.64 29.32
N SER A 121 13.41 12.54 29.69
CA SER A 121 13.71 11.78 30.89
C SER A 121 14.48 10.50 30.56
N TYR A 122 15.50 10.20 31.35
CA TYR A 122 16.18 8.89 31.36
C TYR A 122 15.39 7.84 32.17
N GLU A 123 14.14 8.12 32.50
CA GLU A 123 13.25 7.18 33.15
C GLU A 123 12.72 6.17 32.15
N PHE A 124 12.37 4.99 32.64
CA PHE A 124 11.73 3.97 31.83
C PHE A 124 10.29 4.41 31.52
N VAL A 125 9.97 4.59 30.25
CA VAL A 125 8.64 5.00 29.79
C VAL A 125 7.97 3.85 29.07
N GLU A 126 6.78 3.52 29.49
CA GLU A 126 5.92 2.49 28.92
C GLU A 126 4.85 3.15 28.09
N PHE A 127 4.71 2.66 26.85
CA PHE A 127 3.71 3.19 25.94
C PHE A 127 2.64 2.14 25.65
N THR A 128 1.38 2.52 25.83
CA THR A 128 0.21 1.67 25.52
C THR A 128 0.27 1.07 24.13
N VAL A 129 0.78 1.83 23.15
CA VAL A 129 0.93 1.35 21.77
C VAL A 129 1.98 0.24 21.67
N HIS A 130 3.10 0.33 22.38
CA HIS A 130 4.12 -0.72 22.37
C HIS A 130 3.55 -2.03 22.90
N ASP A 131 2.91 -1.94 24.06
CA ASP A 131 2.31 -3.10 24.71
C ASP A 131 1.20 -3.72 23.84
N GLY A 132 0.38 -2.89 23.20
CA GLY A 132 -0.65 -3.37 22.27
C GLY A 132 -0.08 -4.06 21.05
N VAL A 133 0.84 -3.39 20.32
CA VAL A 133 1.42 -3.90 19.07
C VAL A 133 2.23 -5.19 19.28
N ILE A 134 2.93 -5.33 20.42
CA ILE A 134 3.67 -6.56 20.78
C ILE A 134 2.70 -7.67 21.22
N SER A 135 1.64 -7.33 21.96
CA SER A 135 0.68 -8.30 22.49
C SER A 135 -0.09 -9.04 21.39
N VAL A 136 -0.45 -8.33 20.32
CA VAL A 136 -1.26 -8.90 19.22
C VAL A 136 -0.61 -10.17 18.62
N PRO A 137 0.61 -10.15 18.07
CA PRO A 137 1.20 -11.35 17.48
C PRO A 137 1.50 -12.45 18.50
N LEU A 138 1.75 -12.12 19.78
CA LEU A 138 1.87 -13.12 20.85
C LEU A 138 0.55 -13.87 21.04
N LEU A 139 -0.58 -13.15 21.07
CA LEU A 139 -1.91 -13.75 21.19
C LEU A 139 -2.29 -14.55 19.93
N GLU A 140 -1.95 -14.07 18.75
CA GLU A 140 -2.16 -14.83 17.50
C GLU A 140 -1.36 -16.14 17.49
N LEU A 141 -0.12 -16.14 18.01
CA LEU A 141 0.66 -17.37 18.22
C LEU A 141 -0.01 -18.30 19.24
N VAL A 142 -0.57 -17.77 20.33
CA VAL A 142 -1.34 -18.56 21.31
C VAL A 142 -2.57 -19.18 20.65
N GLN A 143 -3.35 -18.42 19.87
CA GLN A 143 -4.49 -18.95 19.12
C GLN A 143 -4.07 -20.04 18.15
N LEU A 144 -2.97 -19.85 17.42
CA LEU A 144 -2.43 -20.84 16.50
C LEU A 144 -2.07 -22.16 17.21
N ILE A 145 -1.35 -22.08 18.35
CA ILE A 145 -0.95 -23.28 19.10
C ILE A 145 -2.16 -23.98 19.69
N ARG A 146 -3.10 -23.24 20.28
CA ARG A 146 -4.31 -23.81 20.90
C ARG A 146 -5.34 -24.31 19.88
N GLY A 147 -5.37 -23.69 18.69
CA GLY A 147 -6.31 -24.06 17.62
C GLY A 147 -5.90 -25.30 16.82
N ARG A 148 -4.66 -25.78 16.96
CA ARG A 148 -4.16 -26.95 16.22
C ARG A 148 -3.87 -28.12 17.14
N ALA A 149 -4.62 -29.23 16.97
CA ALA A 149 -4.52 -30.40 17.82
C ALA A 149 -3.09 -30.96 17.87
N GLU A 150 -2.37 -30.98 16.75
CA GLU A 150 -1.00 -31.50 16.68
C GLU A 150 0.01 -30.62 17.45
N LEU A 151 -0.23 -29.31 17.58
CA LEU A 151 0.59 -28.41 18.37
C LEU A 151 0.23 -28.50 19.86
N LEU A 152 -1.06 -28.63 20.17
CA LEU A 152 -1.55 -28.72 21.54
C LEU A 152 -1.12 -30.03 22.25
N LEU A 153 -0.88 -31.09 21.49
CA LEU A 153 -0.32 -32.36 22.03
C LEU A 153 1.14 -32.23 22.44
N ASN A 154 1.84 -31.19 21.99
CA ASN A 154 3.21 -30.89 22.45
C ASN A 154 3.18 -30.08 23.74
N GLU A 155 3.46 -30.74 24.86
CA GLU A 155 3.38 -30.13 26.21
C GLU A 155 4.27 -28.88 26.34
N THR A 156 5.45 -28.86 25.69
CA THR A 156 6.32 -27.68 25.70
C THR A 156 5.67 -26.49 24.98
N LEU A 157 5.02 -26.72 23.82
CA LEU A 157 4.33 -25.64 23.09
C LEU A 157 3.13 -25.12 23.88
N LYS A 158 2.39 -26.03 24.52
CA LYS A 158 1.26 -25.67 25.36
C LYS A 158 1.70 -24.79 26.54
N GLN A 159 2.77 -25.18 27.25
CA GLN A 159 3.32 -24.40 28.37
C GLN A 159 3.80 -23.01 27.90
N LYS A 160 4.42 -22.92 26.71
CA LYS A 160 4.81 -21.64 26.11
C LYS A 160 3.59 -20.77 25.79
N ALA A 161 2.56 -21.34 25.16
CA ALA A 161 1.32 -20.61 24.87
C ALA A 161 0.66 -20.10 26.17
N ASP A 162 0.66 -20.90 27.23
CA ASP A 162 0.12 -20.49 28.53
C ASP A 162 0.97 -19.37 29.17
N ALA A 163 2.30 -19.42 29.01
CA ALA A 163 3.20 -18.36 29.49
C ALA A 163 3.00 -17.04 28.73
N TYR A 164 2.90 -17.08 27.38
CA TYR A 164 2.66 -15.89 26.56
C TYR A 164 1.28 -15.28 26.86
N LEU A 165 0.24 -16.10 26.99
CA LEU A 165 -1.09 -15.64 27.37
C LEU A 165 -1.09 -14.99 28.76
N GLY A 166 -0.45 -15.63 29.75
CA GLY A 166 -0.33 -15.10 31.10
C GLY A 166 0.43 -13.78 31.15
N LEU A 167 1.47 -13.63 30.33
CA LEU A 167 2.21 -12.38 30.18
C LEU A 167 1.31 -11.28 29.64
N VAL A 168 0.71 -11.50 28.45
CA VAL A 168 -0.11 -10.47 27.80
C VAL A 168 -1.31 -10.08 28.66
N LYS A 169 -1.93 -11.07 29.34
CA LYS A 169 -3.01 -10.77 30.28
C LYS A 169 -2.56 -9.79 31.36
N ARG A 170 -1.39 -9.98 31.98
CA ARG A 170 -0.87 -9.07 33.00
C ARG A 170 -0.57 -7.69 32.43
N VAL A 171 0.03 -7.62 31.22
CA VAL A 171 0.30 -6.35 30.53
C VAL A 171 -0.98 -5.56 30.30
N VAL A 172 -2.03 -6.20 29.76
CA VAL A 172 -3.32 -5.54 29.51
C VAL A 172 -4.01 -5.14 30.82
N ASP A 173 -4.09 -6.06 31.80
CA ASP A 173 -4.74 -5.81 33.11
C ASP A 173 -4.07 -4.63 33.84
N ARG A 174 -2.75 -4.48 33.72
CA ARG A 174 -2.02 -3.36 34.28
C ARG A 174 -2.51 -2.01 33.73
N HIS A 175 -2.73 -1.92 32.42
CA HIS A 175 -3.22 -0.68 31.80
C HIS A 175 -4.63 -0.31 32.26
N HIS A 176 -5.38 -1.22 32.88
CA HIS A 176 -6.69 -0.87 33.47
C HIS A 176 -6.60 0.24 34.52
N ALA A 177 -5.44 0.38 35.21
CA ALA A 177 -5.19 1.48 36.17
C ALA A 177 -5.08 2.86 35.48
N TYR A 178 -4.78 2.89 34.18
CA TYR A 178 -4.62 4.11 33.37
C TYR A 178 -5.83 4.39 32.48
N TRP A 179 -6.96 3.72 32.77
CA TRP A 179 -8.20 3.97 32.08
C TRP A 179 -8.80 5.32 32.46
N THR A 180 -9.26 6.08 31.47
CA THR A 180 -9.93 7.37 31.65
C THR A 180 -11.27 7.37 30.97
N ASP A 181 -12.32 7.69 31.72
CA ASP A 181 -13.67 7.90 31.22
C ASP A 181 -13.77 9.30 30.64
N VAL A 182 -14.15 9.40 29.35
CA VAL A 182 -14.53 10.68 28.71
C VAL A 182 -15.99 10.97 28.98
N THR A 183 -16.81 9.95 28.84
CA THR A 183 -18.23 9.94 29.23
C THR A 183 -18.55 8.62 29.94
N VAL A 184 -19.80 8.41 30.33
CA VAL A 184 -20.24 7.13 30.90
C VAL A 184 -20.08 5.97 29.89
N ASP A 185 -20.15 6.26 28.59
CA ASP A 185 -20.13 5.27 27.52
C ASP A 185 -18.87 5.32 26.63
N SER A 186 -17.94 6.23 26.89
CA SER A 186 -16.72 6.38 26.12
C SER A 186 -15.51 6.64 26.99
N GLY A 187 -14.33 6.18 26.56
CA GLY A 187 -13.08 6.31 27.31
C GLY A 187 -11.89 5.80 26.51
N TYR A 188 -10.72 5.92 27.09
CA TYR A 188 -9.44 5.50 26.47
C TYR A 188 -8.41 5.16 27.54
N TYR A 189 -7.33 4.50 27.14
CA TYR A 189 -6.14 4.33 27.95
C TYR A 189 -5.18 5.49 27.77
N TRP A 190 -4.71 6.08 28.85
CA TRP A 190 -3.56 6.98 28.81
C TRP A 190 -2.35 6.27 28.24
N ASN A 191 -1.62 6.97 27.40
CA ASN A 191 -0.38 6.46 26.83
C ASN A 191 0.77 6.52 27.84
N ASP A 192 0.84 7.63 28.57
CA ASP A 192 1.79 7.90 29.64
C ASP A 192 1.06 8.72 30.71
N PRO A 193 0.88 8.17 31.92
CA PRO A 193 0.13 8.84 32.98
C PRO A 193 0.83 10.09 33.53
N THR A 194 2.11 10.33 33.16
CA THR A 194 2.89 11.47 33.64
C THR A 194 2.81 12.69 32.72
N SER A 195 2.21 12.58 31.55
CA SER A 195 2.11 13.68 30.59
C SER A 195 0.68 14.25 30.50
N ASP A 196 0.58 15.58 30.35
CA ASP A 196 -0.69 16.29 30.04
C ASP A 196 -1.19 15.99 28.60
N GLU A 197 -1.14 14.75 28.19
CA GLU A 197 -1.13 14.41 26.80
C GLU A 197 -2.48 14.24 26.13
N LEU A 198 -2.41 14.50 24.94
CA LEU A 198 -3.21 14.38 23.76
C LEU A 198 -3.74 12.93 23.61
N VAL A 199 -5.05 12.78 23.40
CA VAL A 199 -5.68 11.48 23.19
C VAL A 199 -5.37 10.99 21.77
N ILE A 200 -4.32 10.18 21.64
CA ILE A 200 -3.81 9.66 20.37
C ILE A 200 -4.47 8.31 20.08
N VAL A 201 -5.19 8.23 18.93
CA VAL A 201 -6.07 7.11 18.62
C VAL A 201 -5.33 5.78 18.51
N ASN A 202 -4.28 5.70 17.69
CA ASN A 202 -3.56 4.46 17.43
C ASN A 202 -2.92 3.86 18.71
N ARG A 203 -2.64 4.69 19.71
CA ARG A 203 -1.98 4.24 20.94
C ARG A 203 -2.90 3.36 21.78
N PHE A 204 -4.12 3.83 22.07
CA PHE A 204 -5.07 3.02 22.82
C PHE A 204 -5.75 1.95 21.95
N ALA A 205 -5.94 2.20 20.65
CA ALA A 205 -6.49 1.25 19.71
C ALA A 205 -5.65 -0.04 19.62
N ALA A 206 -4.31 0.07 19.62
CA ALA A 206 -3.42 -1.09 19.64
C ALA A 206 -3.67 -2.03 20.82
N LEU A 207 -3.84 -1.47 22.03
CA LEU A 207 -4.15 -2.26 23.22
C LEU A 207 -5.56 -2.86 23.14
N GLY A 208 -6.52 -2.14 22.59
CA GLY A 208 -7.88 -2.63 22.36
C GLY A 208 -7.94 -3.84 21.43
N VAL A 209 -7.05 -3.90 20.40
CA VAL A 209 -6.93 -5.11 19.56
C VAL A 209 -6.47 -6.31 20.41
N ALA A 210 -5.55 -6.14 21.33
CA ALA A 210 -5.12 -7.21 22.24
C ALA A 210 -6.27 -7.64 23.18
N GLU A 211 -7.12 -6.72 23.65
CA GLU A 211 -8.28 -7.05 24.47
C GLU A 211 -9.33 -7.88 23.71
N PHE A 212 -9.60 -7.56 22.43
CA PHE A 212 -10.45 -8.41 21.59
C PHE A 212 -9.92 -9.85 21.50
N LEU A 213 -8.62 -10.01 21.25
CA LEU A 213 -8.00 -11.32 21.19
C LEU A 213 -8.01 -12.06 22.53
N LEU A 214 -7.83 -11.34 23.66
CA LEU A 214 -7.98 -11.92 25.00
C LEU A 214 -9.40 -12.39 25.24
N SER A 215 -10.41 -11.61 24.87
CA SER A 215 -11.80 -12.02 24.95
C SER A 215 -12.07 -13.32 24.19
N ASP A 216 -11.54 -13.42 22.96
CA ASP A 216 -11.69 -14.62 22.13
C ASP A 216 -10.98 -15.84 22.71
N ILE A 217 -9.74 -15.68 23.21
CA ILE A 217 -8.95 -16.80 23.72
C ILE A 217 -9.48 -17.31 25.06
N LEU A 218 -9.87 -16.38 25.93
CA LEU A 218 -10.33 -16.68 27.28
C LEU A 218 -11.84 -16.97 27.35
N GLN A 219 -12.59 -16.63 26.28
CA GLN A 219 -14.05 -16.63 26.25
C GLN A 219 -14.63 -15.78 27.42
N ASP A 220 -13.98 -14.64 27.67
CA ASP A 220 -14.33 -13.71 28.75
C ASP A 220 -14.79 -12.36 28.17
N PRO A 221 -16.09 -12.07 28.17
CA PRO A 221 -16.63 -10.83 27.63
C PRO A 221 -16.24 -9.59 28.44
N ALA A 222 -15.65 -9.71 29.63
CA ALA A 222 -15.16 -8.57 30.40
C ALA A 222 -14.09 -7.80 29.64
N TYR A 223 -13.33 -8.47 28.75
CA TYR A 223 -12.36 -7.83 27.86
C TYR A 223 -13.00 -7.06 26.68
N LEU A 224 -14.33 -7.03 26.54
CA LEU A 224 -15.01 -6.24 25.52
C LEU A 224 -15.51 -4.88 26.01
N ASP A 225 -15.62 -4.67 27.33
CA ASP A 225 -16.18 -3.42 27.90
C ASP A 225 -15.36 -2.18 27.46
N LYS A 226 -14.06 -2.21 27.66
CA LYS A 226 -13.21 -1.08 27.30
C LYS A 226 -13.06 -0.88 25.78
N PRO A 227 -12.84 -1.93 24.97
CA PRO A 227 -12.90 -1.81 23.52
C PRO A 227 -14.21 -1.22 22.98
N GLU A 228 -15.35 -1.58 23.55
CA GLU A 228 -16.64 -0.97 23.14
C GLU A 228 -16.64 0.54 23.41
N ARG A 229 -16.17 0.96 24.56
CA ARG A 229 -16.11 2.38 24.95
C ARG A 229 -15.06 3.16 24.16
N MET A 230 -13.91 2.55 23.82
CA MET A 230 -12.94 3.11 22.89
C MET A 230 -13.53 3.24 21.47
N ALA A 231 -14.27 2.23 21.02
CA ALA A 231 -14.93 2.25 19.71
C ALA A 231 -15.94 3.40 19.59
N ARG A 232 -16.72 3.68 20.66
CA ARG A 232 -17.63 4.84 20.70
C ARG A 232 -16.85 6.15 20.60
N LEU A 233 -15.76 6.30 21.36
CA LEU A 233 -14.91 7.49 21.34
C LEU A 233 -14.32 7.71 19.94
N ILE A 234 -13.80 6.66 19.29
CA ILE A 234 -13.30 6.76 17.92
C ILE A 234 -14.41 7.17 16.97
N LYS A 235 -15.55 6.47 16.98
CA LYS A 235 -16.66 6.72 16.06
C LYS A 235 -17.21 8.14 16.17
N GLU A 236 -17.32 8.70 17.38
CA GLU A 236 -17.72 10.08 17.64
C GLU A 236 -16.76 11.12 17.04
N ASN A 237 -15.51 10.73 16.80
CA ASN A 237 -14.46 11.59 16.25
C ASN A 237 -14.15 11.32 14.77
N LEU A 238 -14.83 10.34 14.13
CA LEU A 238 -14.77 10.17 12.67
C LEU A 238 -15.53 11.32 11.99
N ARG A 239 -14.86 12.02 11.08
CA ARG A 239 -15.47 13.06 10.26
C ARG A 239 -16.04 12.43 9.00
N TYR A 240 -17.33 12.54 8.81
CA TYR A 240 -18.01 12.07 7.60
C TYR A 240 -17.85 13.08 6.47
N ASP A 241 -17.37 12.62 5.32
CA ASP A 241 -17.30 13.39 4.08
C ASP A 241 -18.40 12.91 3.13
N GLU A 242 -19.46 13.75 2.96
CA GLU A 242 -20.61 13.44 2.12
C GLU A 242 -20.27 13.28 0.64
N ARG A 243 -19.25 14.00 0.14
CA ARG A 243 -18.89 13.96 -1.28
C ARG A 243 -18.39 12.59 -1.69
N ASP A 244 -17.58 11.97 -0.85
CA ASP A 244 -16.96 10.68 -1.14
C ASP A 244 -17.58 9.55 -0.30
N ASP A 245 -18.63 9.84 0.49
CA ASP A 245 -19.28 8.90 1.42
C ASP A 245 -18.24 8.10 2.22
N CYS A 246 -17.28 8.79 2.83
CA CYS A 246 -16.16 8.18 3.50
C CYS A 246 -15.91 8.80 4.88
N TYR A 247 -15.05 8.15 5.68
CA TYR A 247 -14.55 8.67 6.92
C TYR A 247 -13.14 9.22 6.79
N VAL A 248 -12.90 10.36 7.45
CA VAL A 248 -11.57 10.93 7.66
C VAL A 248 -11.42 11.20 9.16
N TRP A 249 -10.29 10.88 9.73
CA TRP A 249 -10.02 11.12 11.15
C TRP A 249 -8.61 11.71 11.34
N SER A 250 -8.36 12.25 12.51
CA SER A 250 -7.07 12.84 12.89
C SER A 250 -6.28 11.92 13.80
N TYR A 251 -4.96 12.10 13.81
CA TYR A 251 -4.02 11.41 14.71
C TYR A 251 -4.44 11.54 16.19
N GLN A 252 -4.93 12.70 16.53
CA GLN A 252 -5.34 13.05 17.90
C GLN A 252 -6.81 13.46 17.91
N ILE A 253 -7.55 12.97 18.92
CA ILE A 253 -8.94 13.34 19.14
C ILE A 253 -9.06 14.84 19.38
N GLY A 254 -10.01 15.48 18.69
CA GLY A 254 -10.26 16.92 18.81
C GLY A 254 -9.30 17.83 18.04
N GLN A 255 -8.30 17.30 17.35
CA GLN A 255 -7.42 18.10 16.49
C GLN A 255 -7.92 18.20 15.05
N ALA A 256 -7.47 19.28 14.39
CA ALA A 256 -7.58 19.41 12.94
C ALA A 256 -6.46 18.62 12.25
N GLY A 257 -6.73 18.14 11.05
CA GLY A 257 -5.77 17.36 10.25
C GLY A 257 -6.32 15.98 9.91
N ALA A 258 -5.50 15.20 9.25
CA ALA A 258 -5.81 13.83 8.90
C ALA A 258 -4.71 12.90 9.39
N GLU A 259 -5.12 11.70 9.82
CA GLU A 259 -4.23 10.62 10.21
C GLU A 259 -3.39 10.16 9.02
N ASP A 260 -2.15 9.73 9.27
CA ASP A 260 -1.37 9.05 8.25
C ASP A 260 -1.78 7.57 8.11
N VAL A 261 -1.51 7.00 6.94
CA VAL A 261 -1.96 5.63 6.64
C VAL A 261 -1.25 4.55 7.46
N SER A 262 -0.09 4.86 8.05
CA SER A 262 0.66 3.94 8.91
C SER A 262 -0.03 3.77 10.27
N HIS A 263 -0.24 4.87 10.97
CA HIS A 263 -0.97 4.87 12.24
C HIS A 263 -2.44 4.49 12.02
N GLY A 264 -3.06 5.02 10.95
CA GLY A 264 -4.39 4.63 10.51
C GLY A 264 -4.57 3.14 10.22
N SER A 265 -3.48 2.40 9.95
CA SER A 265 -3.51 0.93 9.86
C SER A 265 -3.87 0.28 11.21
N ILE A 266 -3.37 0.82 12.31
CA ILE A 266 -3.66 0.31 13.67
C ILE A 266 -5.11 0.64 14.04
N ASP A 267 -5.54 1.87 13.77
CA ASP A 267 -6.91 2.31 14.02
C ASP A 267 -7.92 1.47 13.23
N LEU A 268 -7.60 1.19 11.97
CA LEU A 268 -8.42 0.38 11.08
C LEU A 268 -8.59 -1.05 11.60
N GLU A 269 -7.50 -1.70 12.02
CA GLU A 269 -7.59 -3.06 12.59
C GLU A 269 -8.50 -3.08 13.80
N PHE A 270 -8.40 -2.08 14.68
CA PHE A 270 -9.29 -1.95 15.83
C PHE A 270 -10.76 -1.77 15.41
N MET A 271 -11.05 -0.88 14.46
CA MET A 271 -12.42 -0.65 13.97
C MET A 271 -13.03 -1.90 13.32
N ILE A 272 -12.23 -2.65 12.57
CA ILE A 272 -12.65 -3.94 11.97
C ILE A 272 -12.96 -4.95 13.07
N ARG A 273 -12.09 -5.09 14.08
CA ARG A 273 -12.34 -6.00 15.21
C ARG A 273 -13.60 -5.63 15.99
N ALA A 274 -13.83 -4.34 16.23
CA ALA A 274 -15.05 -3.89 16.87
C ALA A 274 -16.30 -4.26 16.06
N TYR A 275 -16.25 -4.14 14.74
CA TYR A 275 -17.32 -4.59 13.85
C TYR A 275 -17.52 -6.12 13.91
N GLU A 276 -16.46 -6.92 13.86
CA GLU A 276 -16.51 -8.38 13.95
C GLU A 276 -17.16 -8.85 15.27
N HIS A 277 -16.91 -8.12 16.36
CA HIS A 277 -17.56 -8.35 17.66
C HIS A 277 -18.97 -7.73 17.77
N SER A 278 -19.51 -7.16 16.68
CA SER A 278 -20.81 -6.48 16.66
C SER A 278 -20.92 -5.29 17.63
N LEU A 279 -19.81 -4.61 17.88
CA LEU A 279 -19.71 -3.45 18.75
C LEU A 279 -19.65 -2.17 17.91
N VAL A 280 -20.52 -1.22 18.21
CA VAL A 280 -20.50 0.18 17.75
C VAL A 280 -20.51 0.38 16.22
N PHE A 281 -19.60 -0.27 15.49
CA PHE A 281 -19.48 -0.19 14.04
C PHE A 281 -20.45 -1.17 13.36
N ASN A 282 -20.95 -0.78 12.19
CA ASN A 282 -21.88 -1.55 11.38
C ASN A 282 -21.45 -1.61 9.90
N GLU A 283 -22.21 -2.30 9.06
CA GLU A 283 -21.91 -2.49 7.65
C GLU A 283 -21.74 -1.16 6.88
N THR A 284 -22.55 -0.15 7.19
CA THR A 284 -22.40 1.19 6.59
C THR A 284 -21.08 1.83 6.96
N ASP A 285 -20.62 1.65 8.20
CA ASP A 285 -19.32 2.17 8.65
C ASP A 285 -18.18 1.47 7.91
N MET A 286 -18.27 0.14 7.74
CA MET A 286 -17.29 -0.61 6.96
C MET A 286 -17.26 -0.15 5.49
N GLY A 287 -18.41 0.08 4.87
CA GLY A 287 -18.52 0.65 3.53
C GLY A 287 -17.84 2.03 3.41
N ARG A 288 -17.97 2.89 4.42
CA ARG A 288 -17.30 4.19 4.46
C ARG A 288 -15.79 4.10 4.65
N LEU A 289 -15.30 3.13 5.43
CA LEU A 289 -13.86 2.84 5.53
C LEU A 289 -13.30 2.29 4.22
N VAL A 290 -14.05 1.44 3.52
CA VAL A 290 -13.74 1.01 2.14
C VAL A 290 -13.64 2.23 1.22
N ASN A 291 -14.60 3.15 1.27
CA ASN A 291 -14.56 4.38 0.47
C ASN A 291 -13.37 5.29 0.85
N THR A 292 -12.97 5.33 2.13
CA THR A 292 -11.75 6.04 2.53
C THR A 292 -10.55 5.50 1.77
N TYR A 293 -10.39 4.16 1.71
CA TYR A 293 -9.31 3.56 0.96
C TYR A 293 -9.43 3.86 -0.55
N GLN A 294 -10.57 3.55 -1.16
CA GLN A 294 -10.73 3.60 -2.61
C GLN A 294 -10.77 5.02 -3.19
N ARG A 295 -11.27 6.00 -2.45
CA ARG A 295 -11.51 7.36 -2.96
C ARG A 295 -10.52 8.39 -2.46
N ARG A 296 -9.80 8.08 -1.35
CA ARG A 296 -8.84 8.98 -0.73
C ARG A 296 -7.42 8.43 -0.77
N ILE A 297 -7.23 7.20 -0.28
CA ILE A 297 -5.88 6.63 -0.13
C ILE A 297 -5.37 6.10 -1.46
N TRP A 298 -6.18 5.36 -2.21
CA TRP A 298 -5.81 4.87 -3.53
C TRP A 298 -5.74 6.00 -4.54
N GLN A 299 -4.54 6.25 -5.09
CA GLN A 299 -4.29 7.35 -6.04
C GLN A 299 -4.33 6.89 -7.51
N GLY A 300 -4.57 5.59 -7.75
CA GLY A 300 -4.45 5.00 -9.08
C GLY A 300 -3.01 4.67 -9.44
N ILE A 301 -2.82 4.05 -10.60
CA ILE A 301 -1.49 3.75 -11.12
C ILE A 301 -1.07 4.87 -12.06
N ASP A 302 -0.65 5.99 -11.53
CA ASP A 302 0.07 6.99 -12.31
C ASP A 302 1.57 6.67 -12.26
N MET A 303 1.99 5.67 -13.04
CA MET A 303 3.38 5.25 -13.12
C MET A 303 4.31 6.34 -13.67
N PHE A 304 3.76 7.38 -14.30
CA PHE A 304 4.53 8.41 -14.98
C PHE A 304 4.64 9.73 -14.20
N LYS A 305 3.63 10.09 -13.40
CA LYS A 305 3.60 11.41 -12.73
C LYS A 305 4.32 11.47 -11.39
N SER A 306 3.99 10.60 -10.46
CA SER A 306 4.60 10.62 -9.12
C SER A 306 5.20 9.28 -8.73
N GLY A 307 4.69 8.19 -9.32
CA GLY A 307 4.98 6.83 -8.90
C GLY A 307 4.56 6.57 -7.45
N ILE A 308 3.58 7.30 -6.93
CA ILE A 308 2.98 7.12 -5.62
C ILE A 308 1.59 6.57 -5.85
N ALA A 309 1.38 5.32 -5.44
CA ALA A 309 0.11 4.63 -5.62
C ALA A 309 -0.86 4.84 -4.45
N LEU A 310 -0.35 5.10 -3.23
CA LEU A 310 -1.15 5.37 -2.04
C LEU A 310 -0.83 6.75 -1.48
N ALA A 311 -1.87 7.46 -1.04
CA ALA A 311 -1.71 8.71 -0.31
C ALA A 311 -1.03 8.47 1.05
N MET A 312 -0.37 9.50 1.56
CA MET A 312 0.26 9.49 2.88
C MET A 312 -0.78 9.53 4.01
N ARG A 313 -1.93 10.18 3.77
CA ARG A 313 -2.97 10.42 4.78
C ARG A 313 -4.34 9.93 4.34
N VAL A 314 -5.20 9.64 5.33
CA VAL A 314 -6.56 9.15 5.12
C VAL A 314 -7.48 10.17 4.42
N ASP A 315 -7.11 11.44 4.31
CA ASP A 315 -7.82 12.46 3.54
C ASP A 315 -7.40 12.57 2.06
N GLY A 316 -6.43 11.75 1.64
CA GLY A 316 -5.91 11.76 0.29
C GLY A 316 -4.70 12.67 0.07
N THR A 317 -4.15 13.25 1.13
CA THR A 317 -2.92 14.05 1.03
C THR A 317 -1.74 13.17 0.62
N VAL A 318 -1.01 13.59 -0.42
CA VAL A 318 0.18 12.94 -0.96
C VAL A 318 1.40 13.80 -0.67
N ASP A 319 2.49 13.19 -0.19
CA ASP A 319 3.80 13.82 -0.19
C ASP A 319 4.62 13.26 -1.38
N PRO A 320 5.05 14.11 -2.33
CA PRO A 320 5.80 13.65 -3.49
C PRO A 320 7.21 13.10 -3.15
N ASN A 321 7.70 13.35 -1.94
CA ASN A 321 9.03 12.91 -1.48
C ASN A 321 8.98 11.64 -0.63
N GLU A 322 7.80 11.21 -0.18
CA GLU A 322 7.63 10.07 0.71
C GLU A 322 6.62 9.06 0.15
N ASP A 323 7.03 7.80 0.06
CA ASP A 323 6.17 6.69 -0.33
C ASP A 323 5.73 5.91 0.91
N TYR A 324 4.47 6.10 1.30
CA TYR A 324 3.85 5.45 2.45
C TYR A 324 3.23 4.08 2.12
N THR A 325 3.29 3.63 0.86
CA THR A 325 2.70 2.35 0.43
C THR A 325 3.10 1.19 1.33
N ARG A 326 4.39 1.12 1.72
CA ARG A 326 4.91 0.08 2.61
C ARG A 326 4.32 0.11 4.02
N LEU A 327 3.82 1.27 4.48
CA LEU A 327 3.33 1.49 5.83
C LEU A 327 1.81 1.32 5.94
N ALA A 328 1.12 1.18 4.80
CA ALA A 328 -0.32 0.91 4.74
C ALA A 328 -0.64 -0.59 4.97
N HIS A 329 0.06 -1.22 5.91
CA HIS A 329 0.19 -2.68 6.03
C HIS A 329 -1.09 -3.42 6.41
N LYS A 330 -2.06 -2.78 7.06
CA LYS A 330 -3.32 -3.42 7.47
C LYS A 330 -4.54 -3.04 6.61
N TRP A 331 -4.37 -2.10 5.68
CA TRP A 331 -5.46 -1.70 4.77
C TRP A 331 -5.98 -2.84 3.89
N PRO A 332 -5.19 -3.86 3.51
CA PRO A 332 -5.71 -5.05 2.83
C PRO A 332 -6.82 -5.80 3.58
N LEU A 333 -6.96 -5.64 4.91
CA LEU A 333 -8.07 -6.23 5.68
C LEU A 333 -9.44 -5.85 5.14
N LEU A 334 -9.57 -4.65 4.57
CA LEU A 334 -10.83 -4.18 3.96
C LEU A 334 -11.26 -5.01 2.74
N CYS A 335 -10.40 -5.86 2.18
CA CYS A 335 -10.77 -6.72 1.06
C CYS A 335 -11.89 -7.72 1.41
N LEU A 336 -12.09 -8.03 2.69
CA LEU A 336 -13.20 -8.86 3.15
C LEU A 336 -14.57 -8.19 2.96
N TYR A 337 -14.58 -6.86 2.83
CA TYR A 337 -15.78 -6.06 2.57
C TYR A 337 -15.84 -5.57 1.12
N GLU A 338 -14.69 -5.34 0.49
CA GLU A 338 -14.56 -4.94 -0.91
C GLU A 338 -13.33 -5.62 -1.53
N PRO A 339 -13.50 -6.78 -2.15
CA PRO A 339 -12.39 -7.60 -2.65
C PRO A 339 -11.39 -6.89 -3.58
N ARG A 340 -11.82 -5.86 -4.33
CA ARG A 340 -10.95 -5.07 -5.20
C ARG A 340 -9.79 -4.41 -4.47
N ILE A 341 -9.92 -4.14 -3.18
CA ILE A 341 -8.86 -3.52 -2.37
C ILE A 341 -7.59 -4.37 -2.35
N LEU A 342 -7.72 -5.71 -2.34
CA LEU A 342 -6.56 -6.59 -2.36
C LEU A 342 -5.73 -6.39 -3.64
N GLN A 343 -6.40 -6.23 -4.79
CA GLN A 343 -5.74 -5.98 -6.07
C GLN A 343 -5.14 -4.57 -6.13
N GLN A 344 -5.89 -3.56 -5.71
CA GLN A 344 -5.38 -2.18 -5.65
C GLN A 344 -4.12 -2.12 -4.80
N HIS A 345 -4.11 -2.79 -3.65
CA HIS A 345 -2.95 -2.83 -2.77
C HIS A 345 -1.77 -3.60 -3.39
N ARG A 346 -2.03 -4.72 -4.08
CA ARG A 346 -1.02 -5.45 -4.85
C ARG A 346 -0.36 -4.55 -5.90
N MET A 347 -1.17 -3.82 -6.67
CA MET A 347 -0.68 -2.90 -7.69
C MET A 347 0.15 -1.77 -7.07
N ALA A 348 -0.27 -1.24 -5.91
CA ALA A 348 0.52 -0.26 -5.17
C ALA A 348 1.90 -0.83 -4.77
N LEU A 349 1.93 -2.06 -4.29
CA LEU A 349 3.19 -2.74 -3.97
C LEU A 349 4.05 -2.98 -5.20
N GLU A 350 3.48 -3.32 -6.36
CA GLU A 350 4.27 -3.45 -7.61
C GLU A 350 4.99 -2.16 -7.97
N VAL A 351 4.30 -1.02 -7.87
CA VAL A 351 4.92 0.31 -8.08
C VAL A 351 6.04 0.54 -7.06
N PHE A 352 5.79 0.25 -5.80
CA PHE A 352 6.78 0.38 -4.73
C PHE A 352 8.01 -0.51 -4.97
N PHE A 353 7.81 -1.80 -5.27
CA PHE A 353 8.88 -2.77 -5.49
C PHE A 353 9.76 -2.44 -6.70
N ARG A 354 9.23 -1.79 -7.72
CA ARG A 354 10.03 -1.31 -8.87
C ARG A 354 11.01 -0.22 -8.48
N LYS A 355 10.70 0.57 -7.45
CA LYS A 355 11.55 1.66 -6.96
C LYS A 355 12.49 1.23 -5.83
N PHE A 356 12.00 0.39 -4.94
CA PHE A 356 12.67 0.03 -3.69
C PHE A 356 12.68 -1.48 -3.52
N PHE A 357 13.86 -2.07 -3.42
CA PHE A 357 13.93 -3.49 -3.05
C PHE A 357 13.57 -3.63 -1.55
N PRO A 358 12.64 -4.53 -1.18
CA PRO A 358 12.14 -4.59 0.18
C PRO A 358 13.21 -5.09 1.15
N LYS A 359 13.76 -4.19 1.94
CA LYS A 359 14.54 -4.54 3.14
C LYS A 359 13.77 -4.26 4.42
N ASP A 360 12.48 -3.93 4.28
CA ASP A 360 11.66 -3.40 5.35
C ASP A 360 10.86 -4.51 6.04
N ARG A 361 10.76 -4.44 7.36
CA ARG A 361 10.10 -5.43 8.22
C ARG A 361 8.59 -5.37 8.14
N VAL A 362 8.05 -4.18 7.98
CA VAL A 362 6.61 -3.97 7.75
C VAL A 362 6.15 -4.69 6.50
N MET A 363 7.05 -4.81 5.50
CA MET A 363 6.76 -5.51 4.25
C MET A 363 6.47 -7.01 4.48
N ALA A 364 7.15 -7.66 5.43
CA ALA A 364 6.87 -9.07 5.73
C ALA A 364 5.44 -9.24 6.27
N GLU A 365 4.96 -8.36 7.14
CA GLU A 365 3.57 -8.37 7.63
C GLU A 365 2.59 -8.05 6.51
N THR A 366 2.84 -7.02 5.72
CA THR A 366 1.97 -6.66 4.58
C THR A 366 1.76 -7.84 3.64
N LEU A 367 2.85 -8.48 3.22
CA LEU A 367 2.79 -9.62 2.30
C LEU A 367 2.10 -10.83 2.93
N SER A 368 2.38 -11.15 4.20
CA SER A 368 1.73 -12.27 4.88
C SER A 368 0.23 -12.04 5.05
N LEU A 369 -0.15 -10.82 5.40
CA LEU A 369 -1.56 -10.43 5.48
C LEU A 369 -2.25 -10.54 4.12
N MET A 370 -1.61 -10.10 3.04
CA MET A 370 -2.18 -10.20 1.69
C MET A 370 -2.38 -11.65 1.27
N VAL A 371 -1.40 -12.55 1.52
CA VAL A 371 -1.58 -13.99 1.26
C VAL A 371 -2.72 -14.58 2.09
N ARG A 372 -2.83 -14.17 3.36
CA ARG A 372 -3.95 -14.57 4.22
C ARG A 372 -5.30 -14.11 3.67
N MET A 373 -5.38 -12.88 3.20
CA MET A 373 -6.59 -12.31 2.61
C MET A 373 -6.93 -12.98 1.27
N GLU A 374 -5.95 -13.25 0.43
CA GLU A 374 -6.12 -14.03 -0.80
C GLU A 374 -6.75 -15.38 -0.52
N ASN A 375 -6.20 -16.13 0.44
CA ASN A 375 -6.77 -17.43 0.85
C ASN A 375 -8.18 -17.31 1.44
N ALA A 376 -8.47 -16.24 2.19
CA ALA A 376 -9.79 -15.99 2.74
C ALA A 376 -10.82 -15.74 1.63
N LEU A 377 -10.49 -14.91 0.63
CA LEU A 377 -11.34 -14.66 -0.52
C LEU A 377 -11.58 -15.94 -1.35
N GLN A 378 -10.52 -16.71 -1.60
CA GLN A 378 -10.63 -18.01 -2.28
C GLN A 378 -11.54 -18.99 -1.50
N GLY A 379 -11.43 -19.01 -0.17
CA GLY A 379 -12.32 -19.77 0.71
C GLY A 379 -13.79 -19.37 0.61
N MET A 380 -14.07 -18.11 0.31
CA MET A 380 -15.42 -17.60 0.02
C MET A 380 -15.87 -17.83 -1.43
N GLY A 381 -15.04 -18.46 -2.26
CA GLY A 381 -15.33 -18.70 -3.68
C GLY A 381 -15.10 -17.47 -4.55
N ILE A 382 -14.42 -16.45 -4.03
CA ILE A 382 -14.05 -15.25 -4.76
C ILE A 382 -12.65 -15.48 -5.32
N ASP A 383 -12.51 -15.45 -6.66
CA ASP A 383 -11.22 -15.51 -7.32
C ASP A 383 -10.58 -14.11 -7.28
N PRO A 384 -9.47 -13.92 -6.56
CA PRO A 384 -8.79 -12.63 -6.52
C PRO A 384 -8.32 -12.16 -7.90
N ASP A 385 -7.96 -13.08 -8.81
CA ASP A 385 -7.54 -12.75 -10.17
C ASP A 385 -8.74 -12.33 -11.05
N PHE A 386 -9.94 -12.86 -10.78
CA PHE A 386 -11.16 -12.43 -11.45
C PHE A 386 -11.49 -10.96 -11.16
N LEU A 387 -11.13 -10.47 -9.98
CA LEU A 387 -11.36 -9.08 -9.58
C LEU A 387 -10.53 -8.09 -10.39
N THR A 388 -9.44 -8.53 -11.01
CA THR A 388 -8.64 -7.69 -11.91
C THR A 388 -9.43 -7.26 -13.15
N ALA A 389 -10.44 -8.05 -13.56
CA ALA A 389 -11.32 -7.70 -14.69
C ALA A 389 -12.29 -6.54 -14.40
N PHE A 390 -12.37 -6.06 -13.15
CA PHE A 390 -13.32 -5.05 -12.72
C PHE A 390 -12.69 -3.72 -12.24
N LEU A 391 -11.54 -3.34 -12.77
CA LEU A 391 -10.98 -1.99 -12.56
C LEU A 391 -11.22 -1.08 -13.80
N PRO A 392 -12.51 -0.83 -14.19
CA PRO A 392 -12.79 -0.25 -15.51
C PRO A 392 -12.22 1.16 -15.66
N LYS A 393 -12.24 1.93 -14.59
CA LYS A 393 -11.89 3.35 -14.65
C LYS A 393 -10.39 3.57 -14.79
N GLU A 394 -9.61 2.83 -14.03
CA GLU A 394 -8.15 2.93 -14.03
C GLU A 394 -7.56 2.45 -15.36
N VAL A 395 -8.04 1.33 -15.87
CA VAL A 395 -7.58 0.80 -17.17
C VAL A 395 -8.00 1.68 -18.34
N VAL A 396 -9.23 2.21 -18.32
CA VAL A 396 -9.70 3.14 -19.36
C VAL A 396 -8.86 4.42 -19.35
N VAL A 397 -8.55 4.98 -18.17
CA VAL A 397 -7.70 6.16 -18.06
C VAL A 397 -6.31 5.89 -18.65
N GLU A 398 -5.69 4.75 -18.35
CA GLU A 398 -4.37 4.40 -18.89
C GLU A 398 -4.40 4.19 -20.43
N ILE A 399 -5.45 3.56 -20.96
CA ILE A 399 -5.64 3.42 -22.41
C ILE A 399 -5.84 4.80 -23.06
N ASP A 400 -6.62 5.68 -22.46
CA ASP A 400 -6.85 7.03 -22.97
C ASP A 400 -5.56 7.87 -22.94
N GLU A 401 -4.72 7.74 -21.89
CA GLU A 401 -3.41 8.38 -21.82
C GLU A 401 -2.44 7.84 -22.89
N LEU A 402 -2.42 6.53 -23.11
CA LEU A 402 -1.64 5.93 -24.19
C LEU A 402 -2.11 6.45 -25.55
N ASN A 403 -3.41 6.49 -25.78
CA ASN A 403 -3.99 6.99 -27.02
C ASN A 403 -3.62 8.48 -27.27
N ALA A 404 -3.70 9.31 -26.22
CA ALA A 404 -3.28 10.71 -26.30
C ALA A 404 -1.77 10.85 -26.62
N THR A 405 -0.93 9.98 -26.03
CA THR A 405 0.53 9.97 -26.27
C THR A 405 0.85 9.55 -27.70
N VAL A 406 0.18 8.50 -28.22
CA VAL A 406 0.32 8.05 -29.62
C VAL A 406 -0.10 9.15 -30.58
N THR A 407 -1.25 9.80 -30.33
CA THR A 407 -1.73 10.93 -31.14
C THR A 407 -0.72 12.09 -31.16
N SER A 408 -0.18 12.46 -30.01
CA SER A 408 0.85 13.50 -29.91
C SER A 408 2.13 13.14 -30.68
N ALA A 409 2.53 11.88 -30.69
CA ALA A 409 3.70 11.43 -31.45
C ALA A 409 3.44 11.47 -32.96
N GLU A 410 2.23 11.12 -33.41
CA GLU A 410 1.81 11.20 -34.83
C GLU A 410 1.81 12.66 -35.32
N GLU A 411 1.27 13.61 -34.53
CA GLU A 411 1.21 15.05 -34.86
C GLU A 411 2.58 15.66 -35.11
N VAL A 412 3.63 15.18 -34.46
CA VAL A 412 5.02 15.62 -34.69
C VAL A 412 5.77 14.76 -35.71
N GLY A 413 5.08 13.84 -36.39
CA GLY A 413 5.63 13.01 -37.47
C GLY A 413 6.33 11.75 -36.98
N GLY A 414 6.01 11.28 -35.78
CA GLY A 414 6.51 10.01 -35.25
C GLY A 414 5.88 8.80 -35.97
N LEU A 415 6.68 7.74 -36.17
CA LEU A 415 6.19 6.48 -36.75
C LEU A 415 5.63 5.59 -35.63
N VAL A 416 4.32 5.63 -35.42
CA VAL A 416 3.63 4.92 -34.33
C VAL A 416 2.48 4.01 -34.83
N GLY A 417 2.47 3.66 -36.12
CA GLY A 417 1.37 2.93 -36.73
C GLY A 417 0.99 1.63 -36.02
N ASP A 418 2.00 0.84 -35.61
CA ASP A 418 1.76 -0.41 -34.87
C ASP A 418 1.19 -0.16 -33.46
N LEU A 419 1.55 0.98 -32.84
CA LEU A 419 1.04 1.37 -31.52
C LEU A 419 -0.41 1.85 -31.58
N ARG A 420 -0.82 2.51 -32.67
CA ARG A 420 -2.22 2.90 -32.89
C ARG A 420 -3.11 1.67 -32.98
N GLY A 421 -2.71 0.66 -33.77
CA GLY A 421 -3.42 -0.62 -33.85
C GLY A 421 -3.50 -1.32 -32.47
N LEU A 422 -2.42 -1.28 -31.67
CA LEU A 422 -2.39 -1.86 -30.33
C LEU A 422 -3.35 -1.15 -29.36
N THR A 423 -3.44 0.20 -29.39
CA THR A 423 -4.40 0.93 -28.55
C THR A 423 -5.84 0.62 -28.88
N ASP A 424 -6.16 0.53 -30.16
CA ASP A 424 -7.50 0.14 -30.62
C ASP A 424 -7.83 -1.30 -30.21
N ASP A 425 -6.89 -2.23 -30.37
CA ASP A 425 -7.06 -3.64 -29.97
C ASP A 425 -7.18 -3.80 -28.45
N LEU A 426 -6.43 -3.03 -27.64
CA LEU A 426 -6.52 -3.04 -26.18
C LEU A 426 -7.88 -2.57 -25.71
N TYR A 427 -8.39 -1.49 -26.29
CA TYR A 427 -9.72 -0.97 -25.96
C TYR A 427 -10.83 -1.97 -26.31
N VAL A 428 -10.81 -2.54 -27.51
CA VAL A 428 -11.76 -3.56 -27.95
C VAL A 428 -11.66 -4.82 -27.09
N THR A 429 -10.44 -5.29 -26.81
CA THR A 429 -10.20 -6.47 -25.98
C THR A 429 -10.71 -6.26 -24.57
N TYR A 430 -10.51 -5.07 -24.00
CA TYR A 430 -11.00 -4.73 -22.69
C TYR A 430 -12.54 -4.68 -22.64
N VAL A 431 -13.16 -3.98 -23.59
CA VAL A 431 -14.63 -3.81 -23.64
C VAL A 431 -15.35 -5.13 -23.96
N GLU A 432 -14.82 -5.94 -24.88
CA GLU A 432 -15.50 -7.14 -25.36
C GLU A 432 -15.21 -8.39 -24.52
N ARG A 433 -14.05 -8.50 -23.87
CA ARG A 433 -13.59 -9.77 -23.28
C ARG A 433 -13.54 -9.81 -21.77
N MET A 434 -13.63 -8.68 -21.05
CA MET A 434 -13.70 -8.58 -19.57
C MET A 434 -12.91 -9.64 -18.73
N ALA A 435 -12.03 -10.41 -19.37
CA ALA A 435 -11.39 -11.60 -18.83
C ALA A 435 -9.86 -11.60 -18.95
N MET A 436 -9.26 -10.48 -19.36
CA MET A 436 -7.79 -10.38 -19.37
C MET A 436 -7.25 -10.16 -17.96
N ASN A 437 -6.14 -10.82 -17.66
CA ASN A 437 -5.35 -10.48 -16.49
C ASN A 437 -4.90 -9.02 -16.60
N ILE A 438 -5.42 -8.16 -15.73
CA ILE A 438 -5.16 -6.71 -15.75
C ILE A 438 -3.68 -6.40 -15.60
N SER A 439 -2.93 -7.16 -14.80
CA SER A 439 -1.48 -6.97 -14.68
C SER A 439 -0.79 -7.12 -16.03
N SER A 440 -1.18 -8.12 -16.82
CA SER A 440 -0.64 -8.31 -18.17
C SER A 440 -1.09 -7.20 -19.12
N LEU A 441 -2.33 -6.74 -18.98
CA LEU A 441 -2.86 -5.62 -19.77
C LEU A 441 -2.10 -4.32 -19.43
N LEU A 442 -1.97 -4.00 -18.15
CA LEU A 442 -1.24 -2.81 -17.70
C LEU A 442 0.23 -2.86 -18.09
N GLU A 443 0.88 -4.04 -18.01
CA GLU A 443 2.25 -4.20 -18.50
C GLU A 443 2.33 -3.94 -20.01
N THR A 444 1.37 -4.44 -20.78
CA THR A 444 1.31 -4.21 -22.23
C THR A 444 1.10 -2.72 -22.53
N ILE A 445 0.17 -2.06 -21.82
CA ILE A 445 -0.07 -0.61 -21.94
C ILE A 445 1.20 0.16 -21.58
N TRP A 446 1.86 -0.21 -20.47
CA TRP A 446 3.09 0.44 -20.04
C TRP A 446 4.21 0.33 -21.08
N GLN A 447 4.45 -0.87 -21.63
CA GLN A 447 5.43 -1.08 -22.69
C GLN A 447 5.09 -0.26 -23.94
N ALA A 448 3.81 -0.25 -24.34
CA ALA A 448 3.34 0.53 -25.48
C ALA A 448 3.52 2.04 -25.24
N THR A 449 3.21 2.53 -24.02
CA THR A 449 3.39 3.92 -23.64
C THR A 449 4.86 4.33 -23.65
N LEU A 450 5.76 3.47 -23.14
CA LEU A 450 7.19 3.71 -23.21
C LEU A 450 7.70 3.84 -24.66
N VAL A 451 7.21 2.98 -25.55
CA VAL A 451 7.55 3.04 -26.98
C VAL A 451 6.99 4.33 -27.62
N ALA A 452 5.78 4.74 -27.25
CA ALA A 452 5.18 5.98 -27.73
C ALA A 452 5.96 7.23 -27.25
N HIS A 453 6.37 7.27 -25.97
CA HIS A 453 7.22 8.34 -25.45
C HIS A 453 8.57 8.42 -26.19
N LYS A 454 9.18 7.27 -26.44
CA LYS A 454 10.41 7.18 -27.22
C LYS A 454 10.23 7.71 -28.64
N ALA A 455 9.18 7.26 -29.33
CA ALA A 455 8.88 7.71 -30.70
C ALA A 455 8.61 9.23 -30.75
N ARG A 456 7.88 9.77 -29.76
CA ARG A 456 7.66 11.21 -29.63
C ARG A 456 8.98 11.96 -29.44
N ALA A 457 9.85 11.49 -28.54
CA ALA A 457 11.15 12.11 -28.30
C ALA A 457 12.04 12.10 -29.54
N GLU A 458 12.07 11.01 -30.32
CA GLU A 458 12.77 10.88 -31.60
C GLU A 458 12.26 11.90 -32.61
N ALA A 459 10.93 12.07 -32.74
CA ALA A 459 10.32 13.05 -33.64
C ALA A 459 10.71 14.49 -33.26
N TYR A 460 10.72 14.84 -31.97
CA TYR A 460 11.18 16.13 -31.50
C TYR A 460 12.67 16.37 -31.74
N LEU A 461 13.53 15.36 -31.58
CA LEU A 461 14.95 15.44 -31.94
C LEU A 461 15.13 15.75 -33.42
N MET A 462 14.42 15.04 -34.29
CA MET A 462 14.47 15.29 -35.74
C MET A 462 14.01 16.71 -36.10
N ALA A 463 12.88 17.16 -35.55
CA ALA A 463 12.37 18.52 -35.76
C ALA A 463 13.35 19.60 -35.29
N ALA A 464 14.01 19.38 -34.13
CA ALA A 464 15.03 20.30 -33.62
C ALA A 464 16.28 20.34 -34.50
N GLN A 465 16.74 19.20 -35.01
CA GLN A 465 17.85 19.12 -35.95
C GLN A 465 17.54 19.85 -37.26
N GLU A 466 16.36 19.65 -37.83
CA GLU A 466 15.93 20.36 -39.05
C GLU A 466 15.83 21.88 -38.84
N ALA A 467 15.29 22.34 -37.69
CA ALA A 467 15.19 23.75 -37.36
C ALA A 467 16.57 24.40 -37.27
N ILE A 468 17.52 23.74 -36.58
CA ILE A 468 18.92 24.23 -36.49
C ILE A 468 19.58 24.27 -37.86
N TRP A 469 19.38 23.27 -38.69
CA TRP A 469 19.95 23.20 -40.03
C TRP A 469 19.38 24.28 -40.94
N ALA A 470 18.07 24.56 -40.86
CA ALA A 470 17.42 25.63 -41.58
C ALA A 470 17.97 27.02 -41.15
N ALA A 471 18.10 27.23 -39.83
CA ALA A 471 18.67 28.48 -39.28
C ALA A 471 20.12 28.70 -39.69
N LYS A 472 20.96 27.68 -39.69
CA LYS A 472 22.34 27.74 -40.18
C LYS A 472 22.41 28.18 -41.65
N ARG A 473 21.54 27.65 -42.50
CA ARG A 473 21.47 28.06 -43.92
C ARG A 473 21.02 29.51 -44.09
N ALA A 474 20.22 29.99 -43.16
CA ALA A 474 19.79 31.38 -43.12
C ALA A 474 20.85 32.31 -42.50
N GLY A 475 22.03 31.80 -42.07
CA GLY A 475 23.08 32.60 -41.47
C GLY A 475 22.86 33.01 -40.02
N ILE A 476 21.92 32.34 -39.32
CA ILE A 476 21.64 32.59 -37.91
C ILE A 476 22.64 31.83 -37.03
N ASP A 477 23.11 32.48 -35.94
CA ASP A 477 23.94 31.82 -34.95
C ASP A 477 23.09 30.79 -34.16
N THR A 478 23.44 29.51 -34.28
CA THR A 478 22.74 28.36 -33.67
C THR A 478 23.51 27.77 -32.50
N SER A 479 24.63 28.34 -32.07
CA SER A 479 25.54 27.74 -31.08
C SER A 479 24.83 27.34 -29.78
N ARG A 480 23.94 28.17 -29.27
CA ARG A 480 23.14 27.89 -28.07
C ARG A 480 22.12 26.76 -28.28
N HIS A 481 21.48 26.75 -29.45
CA HIS A 481 20.46 25.73 -29.80
C HIS A 481 21.10 24.36 -30.00
N GLU A 482 22.30 24.31 -30.54
CA GLU A 482 23.07 23.07 -30.67
C GLU A 482 23.45 22.49 -29.30
N LEU A 483 23.73 23.33 -28.30
CA LEU A 483 23.96 22.88 -26.94
C LEU A 483 22.71 22.21 -26.33
N PHE A 484 21.53 22.76 -26.55
CA PHE A 484 20.28 22.14 -26.12
C PHE A 484 20.02 20.82 -26.84
N LEU A 485 20.27 20.75 -28.15
CA LEU A 485 20.16 19.52 -28.92
C LEU A 485 21.12 18.43 -28.42
N GLN A 486 22.37 18.78 -28.10
CA GLN A 486 23.34 17.82 -27.52
C GLN A 486 22.85 17.27 -26.16
N ARG A 487 22.29 18.12 -25.30
CA ARG A 487 21.70 17.68 -24.04
C ARG A 487 20.48 16.77 -24.25
N ALA A 488 19.63 17.10 -25.23
CA ALA A 488 18.50 16.26 -25.59
C ALA A 488 18.95 14.87 -26.08
N MET A 489 19.99 14.80 -26.91
CA MET A 489 20.56 13.52 -27.36
C MET A 489 21.10 12.70 -26.18
N LEU A 490 21.79 13.33 -25.22
CA LEU A 490 22.25 12.66 -24.02
C LEU A 490 21.09 12.15 -23.16
N SER A 491 20.00 12.95 -23.01
CA SER A 491 18.79 12.53 -22.31
C SER A 491 18.10 11.36 -23.00
N MET A 492 18.12 11.31 -24.34
CA MET A 492 17.61 10.19 -25.12
C MET A 492 18.35 8.90 -24.82
N ASP A 493 19.70 8.94 -24.79
CA ASP A 493 20.54 7.80 -24.45
C ASP A 493 20.31 7.29 -23.02
N GLN A 494 19.84 8.17 -22.12
CA GLN A 494 19.49 7.84 -20.74
C GLN A 494 18.05 7.38 -20.56
N GLY A 495 17.24 7.35 -21.62
CA GLY A 495 15.81 7.02 -21.56
C GLY A 495 14.91 8.09 -20.93
N LEU A 496 15.40 9.34 -20.82
CA LEU A 496 14.66 10.47 -20.23
C LEU A 496 13.84 11.20 -21.30
N TYR A 497 12.85 10.55 -21.88
CA TYR A 497 12.14 11.02 -23.09
C TYR A 497 11.43 12.37 -22.93
N ASP A 498 10.83 12.66 -21.79
CA ASP A 498 10.17 13.95 -21.55
C ASP A 498 11.17 15.11 -21.45
N SER A 499 12.36 14.84 -20.90
CA SER A 499 13.48 15.79 -20.92
C SER A 499 13.92 16.08 -22.35
N VAL A 500 13.92 15.08 -23.24
CA VAL A 500 14.23 15.27 -24.66
C VAL A 500 13.25 16.24 -25.30
N VAL A 501 11.96 16.01 -25.12
CA VAL A 501 10.88 16.86 -25.66
C VAL A 501 11.05 18.31 -25.17
N SER A 502 11.26 18.50 -23.87
CA SER A 502 11.45 19.83 -23.26
C SER A 502 12.70 20.56 -23.78
N LEU A 503 13.81 19.83 -23.95
CA LEU A 503 15.06 20.40 -24.44
C LEU A 503 14.98 20.73 -25.95
N CYS A 504 14.24 19.96 -26.74
CA CYS A 504 14.04 20.20 -28.17
C CYS A 504 13.09 21.37 -28.47
N ALA A 505 12.22 21.74 -27.54
CA ALA A 505 11.30 22.87 -27.72
C ALA A 505 12.05 24.18 -28.04
N TYR A 506 13.21 24.42 -27.40
CA TYR A 506 13.99 25.63 -27.63
C TYR A 506 14.63 25.66 -29.05
N PRO A 507 15.33 24.64 -29.54
CA PRO A 507 15.78 24.62 -30.94
C PRO A 507 14.64 24.73 -31.97
N ILE A 508 13.49 24.10 -31.69
CA ILE A 508 12.33 24.14 -32.59
C ILE A 508 11.78 25.58 -32.73
N SER A 509 11.83 26.38 -31.67
CA SER A 509 11.38 27.78 -31.71
C SER A 509 12.19 28.68 -32.69
N LEU A 510 13.37 28.23 -33.14
CA LEU A 510 14.10 28.89 -34.24
C LEU A 510 13.28 28.92 -35.54
N ARG A 511 12.39 27.96 -35.75
CA ARG A 511 11.53 27.92 -36.93
C ARG A 511 10.53 29.07 -36.93
N GLU A 512 10.00 29.47 -35.78
CA GLU A 512 9.10 30.62 -35.62
C GLU A 512 9.80 31.94 -35.98
N GLN A 513 11.13 32.04 -35.70
CA GLN A 513 11.94 33.20 -36.06
C GLN A 513 12.29 33.26 -37.56
N LEU A 514 12.22 32.12 -38.25
CA LEU A 514 12.50 32.03 -39.68
C LEU A 514 11.28 32.35 -40.57
N ASP A 515 10.06 32.27 -40.00
CA ASP A 515 8.84 32.28 -40.77
C ASP A 515 7.86 33.41 -40.43
N GLU A 516 8.25 34.67 -40.72
CA GLU A 516 7.25 35.68 -41.10
C GLU A 516 6.68 35.38 -42.51
N GLY A 517 7.05 34.25 -43.17
CA GLY A 517 6.73 33.93 -44.57
C GLY A 517 6.36 32.48 -44.94
N LEU A 518 6.40 31.47 -44.08
CA LEU A 518 6.16 30.09 -44.49
C LEU A 518 5.22 29.31 -43.52
N THR A 519 4.22 28.69 -44.11
CA THR A 519 3.05 28.00 -43.51
C THR A 519 3.35 26.73 -42.67
N ILE A 520 4.58 26.45 -42.31
CA ILE A 520 4.99 25.24 -41.57
C ILE A 520 4.99 25.48 -40.05
N ALA A 521 4.98 26.73 -39.57
CA ALA A 521 4.96 27.09 -38.15
C ALA A 521 3.68 26.67 -37.41
N VAL A 522 2.58 26.41 -38.08
CA VAL A 522 1.27 26.17 -37.47
C VAL A 522 1.19 24.78 -36.78
N LEU A 523 1.87 23.77 -37.31
CA LEU A 523 1.82 22.39 -36.76
C LEU A 523 2.63 22.23 -35.46
N VAL A 524 3.75 22.96 -35.31
CA VAL A 524 4.58 22.91 -34.11
C VAL A 524 3.97 23.74 -32.96
N VAL A 525 3.29 24.84 -33.27
CA VAL A 525 2.65 25.72 -32.28
C VAL A 525 1.44 25.08 -31.61
N VAL A 526 0.73 24.18 -32.28
CA VAL A 526 -0.46 23.52 -31.71
C VAL A 526 -0.06 22.40 -30.74
N SER A 527 1.05 21.72 -30.96
CA SER A 527 1.50 20.60 -30.11
C SER A 527 2.19 21.06 -28.81
N VAL A 528 2.86 22.21 -28.79
CA VAL A 528 3.54 22.75 -27.60
C VAL A 528 2.57 23.04 -26.43
N PRO A 529 1.37 23.62 -26.61
CA PRO A 529 0.41 23.81 -25.51
C PRO A 529 -0.16 22.52 -24.95
N LEU A 530 -0.29 21.47 -25.76
CA LEU A 530 -0.74 20.15 -25.33
C LEU A 530 0.33 19.44 -24.47
N ILE A 531 1.60 19.57 -24.87
CA ILE A 531 2.75 19.04 -24.11
C ILE A 531 2.89 19.75 -22.77
N TYR A 532 2.73 21.08 -22.73
CA TYR A 532 2.81 21.86 -21.47
C TYR A 532 1.69 21.50 -20.47
N ARG A 533 0.53 21.11 -20.98
CA ARG A 533 -0.59 20.64 -20.17
C ARG A 533 -0.36 19.23 -19.63
N TRP A 534 0.38 18.42 -20.35
CA TRP A 534 0.62 17.03 -20.01
C TRP A 534 1.80 16.83 -19.04
N THR A 535 2.85 17.67 -19.14
CA THR A 535 4.02 17.62 -18.24
C THR A 535 3.77 18.21 -16.84
N GLY A 536 2.53 18.60 -16.51
CA GLY A 536 2.18 19.13 -15.17
C GLY A 536 2.76 20.49 -14.82
N GLY A 537 3.41 21.17 -15.80
CA GLY A 537 4.07 22.48 -15.59
C GLY A 537 3.17 23.70 -15.58
N GLY A 538 1.84 23.56 -15.60
CA GLY A 538 0.91 24.68 -15.47
C GLY A 538 0.43 24.87 -14.02
N PRO A 539 0.30 26.10 -13.51
CA PRO A 539 -0.31 26.32 -12.21
C PRO A 539 -1.76 25.82 -12.25
N ARG A 540 -2.12 24.94 -11.32
CA ARG A 540 -3.52 24.56 -11.10
C ARG A 540 -4.33 25.85 -10.93
N PRO A 541 -5.50 26.03 -11.58
CA PRO A 541 -6.37 27.14 -11.28
C PRO A 541 -6.72 27.05 -9.80
N GLY A 542 -6.38 28.09 -9.04
CA GLY A 542 -6.64 28.19 -7.61
C GLY A 542 -8.12 27.96 -7.37
N ALA A 543 -8.41 27.01 -6.45
CA ALA A 543 -9.70 26.97 -5.80
C ALA A 543 -9.84 28.27 -5.00
N GLY A 544 -10.73 29.16 -5.49
CA GLY A 544 -11.31 30.23 -4.71
C GLY A 544 -12.58 29.71 -4.07
#